data_a11924d6fffd2bcd455ee07e2084b004
#
_entry.id   a11924d6fffd2bcd455ee07e2084b004
#
_cell.length_a   1.000
_cell.length_b   1.000
_cell.length_c   1.000
_cell.angle_alpha   90.00
_cell.angle_beta   90.00
_cell.angle_gamma   90.00
#
_symmetry.space_group_name_H-M   'P 1'
#
loop_
_entity.id
_entity.type
_entity.pdbx_description
1 polymer ?
#
loop_
_entity_poly.entity_id
_entity_poly.type
_entity_poly.pdbx_seq_one_letter_code
_entity_poly.pdbx_strand_id
1 'polypeptide(L)'
;MSNVRNNVNLVGRFTADVDLKYTNNGMAIADFSLAVDRNKDETDFIRCKTFGKTAENIANFFKKGDLIAVNGSIQTGKYVNKDKKTVYTTDVVVDTFAFLQSKNERQAQQPQQAPQQAAPQQFQQQAPQQNQAQRTVGINPVITPEQAYDQNTQF
;
A
#
# COMPACT_ATOMS: atom_id res chain seq x y z
N MET A 1 -26.77 -7.94 -19.44
CA MET A 1 -27.90 -8.76 -18.97
C MET A 1 -27.38 -9.79 -18.00
N SER A 2 -27.87 -9.80 -16.78
CA SER A 2 -27.48 -10.80 -15.78
C SER A 2 -27.99 -12.18 -16.24
N ASN A 3 -27.06 -13.12 -16.41
CA ASN A 3 -27.43 -14.48 -16.77
C ASN A 3 -27.95 -15.21 -15.53
N VAL A 4 -29.26 -15.33 -15.40
CA VAL A 4 -29.92 -15.97 -14.24
C VAL A 4 -29.49 -17.44 -14.04
N ARG A 5 -28.98 -18.09 -15.08
CA ARG A 5 -28.59 -19.50 -15.03
C ARG A 5 -27.20 -19.76 -14.45
N ASN A 6 -26.33 -18.75 -14.49
CA ASN A 6 -24.97 -18.83 -13.99
C ASN A 6 -24.62 -17.49 -13.32
N ASN A 7 -25.05 -17.34 -12.09
CA ASN A 7 -24.84 -16.14 -11.31
C ASN A 7 -24.28 -16.51 -9.92
N VAL A 8 -23.22 -15.84 -9.53
CA VAL A 8 -22.55 -16.02 -8.26
C VAL A 8 -22.41 -14.67 -7.57
N ASN A 9 -22.79 -14.61 -6.31
CA ASN A 9 -22.55 -13.48 -5.44
C ASN A 9 -21.65 -13.93 -4.30
N LEU A 10 -20.53 -13.24 -4.11
CA LEU A 10 -19.57 -13.53 -3.05
C LEU A 10 -19.27 -12.27 -2.27
N VAL A 11 -19.10 -12.42 -0.97
CA VAL A 11 -18.51 -11.42 -0.09
C VAL A 11 -17.29 -12.04 0.55
N GLY A 12 -16.12 -11.42 0.38
CA GLY A 12 -14.88 -11.99 0.89
C GLY A 12 -13.75 -10.96 0.96
N ARG A 13 -12.62 -11.38 1.54
CA ARG A 13 -11.42 -10.58 1.67
C ARG A 13 -10.35 -11.00 0.68
N PHE A 14 -9.62 -10.04 0.14
CA PHE A 14 -8.46 -10.34 -0.71
C PHE A 14 -7.38 -11.08 0.09
N THR A 15 -6.92 -12.21 -0.42
CA THR A 15 -5.85 -13.00 0.22
C THR A 15 -4.46 -12.47 -0.08
N ALA A 16 -4.32 -11.77 -1.21
CA ALA A 16 -3.11 -11.12 -1.69
C ALA A 16 -3.49 -9.87 -2.49
N ASP A 17 -2.50 -9.07 -2.86
CA ASP A 17 -2.70 -7.98 -3.79
C ASP A 17 -3.13 -8.51 -5.16
N VAL A 18 -3.83 -7.67 -5.91
CA VAL A 18 -4.41 -8.05 -7.21
C VAL A 18 -3.31 -8.12 -8.27
N ASP A 19 -3.25 -9.23 -8.99
CA ASP A 19 -2.33 -9.42 -10.12
C ASP A 19 -2.97 -8.87 -11.40
N LEU A 20 -2.58 -7.65 -11.77
CA LEU A 20 -3.07 -6.96 -12.96
C LEU A 20 -2.11 -7.16 -14.14
N LYS A 21 -2.64 -7.67 -15.23
CA LYS A 21 -1.92 -7.91 -16.48
C LYS A 21 -2.67 -7.29 -17.65
N TYR A 22 -1.95 -7.04 -18.74
CA TYR A 22 -2.54 -6.57 -19.99
C TYR A 22 -2.27 -7.59 -21.09
N THR A 23 -3.30 -7.87 -21.88
CA THR A 23 -3.15 -8.67 -23.11
C THR A 23 -2.43 -7.88 -24.19
N ASN A 24 -1.99 -8.57 -25.25
CA ASN A 24 -1.38 -7.91 -26.42
C ASN A 24 -2.29 -6.86 -27.08
N ASN A 25 -3.60 -6.97 -26.89
CA ASN A 25 -4.60 -6.04 -27.40
C ASN A 25 -4.93 -4.91 -26.41
N GLY A 26 -4.16 -4.77 -25.30
CA GLY A 26 -4.34 -3.74 -24.29
C GLY A 26 -5.51 -3.97 -23.33
N MET A 27 -6.16 -5.14 -23.35
CA MET A 27 -7.22 -5.45 -22.40
C MET A 27 -6.62 -5.79 -21.02
N ALA A 28 -7.07 -5.10 -19.98
CA ALA A 28 -6.70 -5.41 -18.61
C ALA A 28 -7.34 -6.73 -18.15
N ILE A 29 -6.58 -7.53 -17.45
CA ILE A 29 -7.02 -8.77 -16.77
C ILE A 29 -6.51 -8.69 -15.34
N ALA A 30 -7.38 -8.89 -14.37
CA ALA A 30 -7.00 -8.99 -12.97
C ALA A 30 -7.34 -10.39 -12.43
N ASP A 31 -6.33 -11.05 -11.89
CA ASP A 31 -6.44 -12.32 -11.19
C ASP A 31 -6.28 -12.08 -9.69
N PHE A 32 -7.19 -12.62 -8.88
CA PHE A 32 -7.14 -12.51 -7.42
C PHE A 32 -7.86 -13.67 -6.75
N SER A 33 -7.66 -13.84 -5.44
CA SER A 33 -8.34 -14.84 -4.64
C SER A 33 -9.04 -14.20 -3.46
N LEU A 34 -10.27 -14.60 -3.21
CA LEU A 34 -11.07 -14.16 -2.08
C LEU A 34 -11.16 -15.24 -1.02
N ALA A 35 -10.92 -14.88 0.22
CA ALA A 35 -11.25 -15.66 1.39
C ALA A 35 -12.72 -15.37 1.74
N VAL A 36 -13.55 -16.37 1.63
CA VAL A 36 -14.99 -16.32 1.90
C VAL A 36 -15.29 -17.22 3.08
N ASP A 37 -15.82 -16.66 4.15
CA ASP A 37 -16.14 -17.43 5.34
C ASP A 37 -17.33 -18.36 5.05
N ARG A 38 -17.12 -19.67 5.17
CA ARG A 38 -18.17 -20.70 5.06
C ARG A 38 -18.94 -20.80 6.38
N ASN A 39 -18.19 -20.83 7.49
CA ASN A 39 -18.70 -20.82 8.86
C ASN A 39 -17.65 -20.19 9.79
N LYS A 40 -17.81 -20.31 11.11
CA LYS A 40 -16.88 -19.69 12.09
C LYS A 40 -15.44 -20.23 12.02
N ASP A 41 -15.28 -21.48 11.57
CA ASP A 41 -14.01 -22.21 11.65
C ASP A 41 -13.42 -22.53 10.26
N GLU A 42 -14.20 -22.35 9.19
CA GLU A 42 -13.80 -22.71 7.83
C GLU A 42 -13.93 -21.54 6.85
N THR A 43 -12.91 -21.37 6.04
CA THR A 43 -12.81 -20.34 5.01
C THR A 43 -12.56 -20.99 3.65
N ASP A 44 -13.32 -20.61 2.66
CA ASP A 44 -13.11 -21.00 1.28
C ASP A 44 -12.23 -19.98 0.55
N PHE A 45 -11.28 -20.48 -0.24
CA PHE A 45 -10.43 -19.65 -1.08
C PHE A 45 -10.88 -19.77 -2.53
N ILE A 46 -11.54 -18.73 -3.02
CA ILE A 46 -12.17 -18.72 -4.33
C ILE A 46 -11.36 -17.88 -5.30
N ARG A 47 -10.91 -18.49 -6.39
CA ARG A 47 -10.21 -17.79 -7.47
C ARG A 47 -11.20 -16.97 -8.28
N CYS A 48 -10.86 -15.71 -8.45
CA CYS A 48 -11.64 -14.74 -9.19
C CYS A 48 -10.79 -14.13 -10.31
N LYS A 49 -11.44 -13.83 -11.40
CA LYS A 49 -10.86 -13.17 -12.56
C LYS A 49 -11.80 -12.09 -13.05
N THR A 50 -11.26 -10.98 -13.52
CA THR A 50 -12.06 -9.92 -14.12
C THR A 50 -11.31 -9.26 -15.27
N PHE A 51 -12.05 -8.55 -16.13
CA PHE A 51 -11.53 -8.00 -17.38
C PHE A 51 -11.85 -6.53 -17.53
N GLY A 52 -11.05 -5.84 -18.38
CA GLY A 52 -11.27 -4.48 -18.81
C GLY A 52 -11.28 -3.47 -17.65
N LYS A 53 -12.20 -2.53 -17.67
CA LYS A 53 -12.28 -1.44 -16.69
C LYS A 53 -12.48 -1.93 -15.25
N THR A 54 -13.23 -3.00 -15.06
CA THR A 54 -13.44 -3.62 -13.75
C THR A 54 -12.12 -4.13 -13.16
N ALA A 55 -11.26 -4.72 -13.99
CA ALA A 55 -9.94 -5.19 -13.59
C ALA A 55 -9.04 -4.05 -13.11
N GLU A 56 -8.97 -2.96 -13.86
CA GLU A 56 -8.21 -1.77 -13.49
C GLU A 56 -8.72 -1.16 -12.18
N ASN A 57 -10.03 -1.01 -12.05
CA ASN A 57 -10.64 -0.46 -10.84
C ASN A 57 -10.33 -1.32 -9.61
N ILE A 58 -10.50 -2.63 -9.70
CA ILE A 58 -10.20 -3.54 -8.59
C ILE A 58 -8.72 -3.45 -8.19
N ALA A 59 -7.81 -3.48 -9.17
CA ALA A 59 -6.38 -3.38 -8.89
C ALA A 59 -5.96 -2.04 -8.28
N ASN A 60 -6.62 -0.94 -8.66
CA ASN A 60 -6.30 0.39 -8.16
C ASN A 60 -6.84 0.65 -6.75
N PHE A 61 -7.99 0.08 -6.41
CA PHE A 61 -8.71 0.45 -5.19
C PHE A 61 -8.61 -0.58 -4.07
N PHE A 62 -8.29 -1.84 -4.37
CA PHE A 62 -8.26 -2.91 -3.38
C PHE A 62 -6.85 -3.47 -3.17
N LYS A 63 -6.58 -3.86 -1.93
CA LYS A 63 -5.34 -4.48 -1.49
C LYS A 63 -5.64 -5.74 -0.67
N LYS A 64 -4.59 -6.51 -0.38
CA LYS A 64 -4.68 -7.64 0.53
C LYS A 64 -5.41 -7.26 1.83
N GLY A 65 -6.41 -8.07 2.20
CA GLY A 65 -7.22 -7.89 3.41
C GLY A 65 -8.47 -7.05 3.24
N ASP A 66 -8.60 -6.29 2.16
CA ASP A 66 -9.82 -5.49 1.90
C ASP A 66 -11.04 -6.37 1.67
N LEU A 67 -12.19 -5.92 2.11
CA LEU A 67 -13.47 -6.60 1.94
C LEU A 67 -14.18 -6.09 0.69
N ILE A 68 -14.67 -7.01 -0.13
CA ILE A 68 -15.39 -6.72 -1.37
C ILE A 68 -16.63 -7.61 -1.51
N ALA A 69 -17.67 -7.08 -2.11
CA ALA A 69 -18.75 -7.88 -2.68
C ALA A 69 -18.56 -7.94 -4.19
N VAL A 70 -18.66 -9.12 -4.76
CA VAL A 70 -18.56 -9.34 -6.19
C VAL A 70 -19.78 -10.11 -6.72
N ASN A 71 -20.22 -9.75 -7.92
CA ASN A 71 -21.19 -10.51 -8.70
C ASN A 71 -20.55 -10.95 -10.00
N GLY A 72 -20.77 -12.19 -10.41
CA GLY A 72 -20.19 -12.75 -11.60
C GLY A 72 -20.76 -14.11 -11.95
N SER A 73 -19.99 -14.90 -12.70
CA SER A 73 -20.36 -16.24 -13.15
C SER A 73 -19.23 -17.23 -12.94
N ILE A 74 -19.56 -18.50 -12.72
CA ILE A 74 -18.59 -19.59 -12.66
C ILE A 74 -18.17 -19.94 -14.08
N GLN A 75 -16.87 -20.04 -14.32
CA GLN A 75 -16.30 -20.54 -15.56
C GLN A 75 -15.30 -21.64 -15.27
N THR A 76 -15.40 -22.73 -16.04
CA THR A 76 -14.44 -23.82 -16.00
C THR A 76 -13.48 -23.72 -17.17
N GLY A 77 -12.22 -24.01 -16.89
CA GLY A 77 -11.16 -24.06 -17.90
C GLY A 77 -10.35 -25.35 -17.80
N LYS A 78 -9.50 -25.58 -18.77
CA LYS A 78 -8.50 -26.64 -18.72
C LYS A 78 -7.20 -26.16 -19.35
N TYR A 79 -6.09 -26.57 -18.76
CA TYR A 79 -4.77 -26.38 -19.36
C TYR A 79 -3.90 -27.62 -19.13
N VAL A 80 -2.88 -27.77 -19.94
CA VAL A 80 -1.91 -28.86 -19.80
C VAL A 80 -0.72 -28.32 -19.03
N ASN A 81 -0.41 -28.95 -17.89
CA ASN A 81 0.74 -28.55 -17.07
C ASN A 81 2.07 -29.03 -17.70
N LYS A 82 3.20 -28.70 -17.07
CA LYS A 82 4.55 -29.11 -17.52
C LYS A 82 4.74 -30.64 -17.58
N ASP A 83 3.99 -31.38 -16.78
CA ASP A 83 4.00 -32.85 -16.73
C ASP A 83 3.05 -33.48 -17.74
N LYS A 84 2.56 -32.73 -18.73
CA LYS A 84 1.62 -33.15 -19.77
C LYS A 84 0.28 -33.67 -19.22
N LYS A 85 -0.08 -33.32 -17.98
CA LYS A 85 -1.37 -33.65 -17.37
C LYS A 85 -2.36 -32.51 -17.60
N THR A 86 -3.60 -32.88 -17.96
CA THR A 86 -4.69 -31.90 -18.06
C THR A 86 -5.17 -31.53 -16.68
N VAL A 87 -5.11 -30.24 -16.37
CA VAL A 87 -5.60 -29.63 -15.12
C VAL A 87 -6.88 -28.87 -15.44
N TYR A 88 -7.93 -29.13 -14.69
CA TYR A 88 -9.19 -28.39 -14.77
C TYR A 88 -9.17 -27.27 -13.75
N THR A 89 -9.66 -26.11 -14.13
CA THR A 89 -9.82 -24.96 -13.25
C THR A 89 -11.29 -24.58 -13.15
N THR A 90 -11.66 -24.03 -12.03
CA THR A 90 -12.96 -23.40 -11.79
C THR A 90 -12.69 -22.03 -11.21
N ASP A 91 -13.04 -21.01 -11.96
CA ASP A 91 -12.81 -19.62 -11.60
C ASP A 91 -14.14 -18.86 -11.61
N VAL A 92 -14.27 -17.85 -10.78
CA VAL A 92 -15.39 -16.90 -10.82
C VAL A 92 -14.97 -15.72 -11.67
N VAL A 93 -15.67 -15.50 -12.77
CA VAL A 93 -15.49 -14.30 -13.60
C VAL A 93 -16.39 -13.22 -13.07
N VAL A 94 -15.76 -12.15 -12.58
CA VAL A 94 -16.44 -11.01 -11.93
C VAL A 94 -16.86 -10.00 -12.98
N ASP A 95 -18.15 -9.70 -13.01
CA ASP A 95 -18.76 -8.68 -13.87
C ASP A 95 -18.85 -7.33 -13.17
N THR A 96 -19.31 -7.33 -11.90
CA THR A 96 -19.49 -6.13 -11.08
C THR A 96 -19.03 -6.34 -9.65
N PHE A 97 -18.75 -5.24 -8.96
CA PHE A 97 -18.34 -5.28 -7.56
C PHE A 97 -18.90 -4.09 -6.77
N ALA A 98 -18.91 -4.21 -5.45
CA ALA A 98 -19.27 -3.15 -4.53
C ALA A 98 -18.24 -3.03 -3.39
N PHE A 99 -17.97 -1.80 -2.98
CA PHE A 99 -17.15 -1.51 -1.81
C PHE A 99 -17.95 -1.77 -0.54
N LEU A 100 -17.41 -2.58 0.37
CA LEU A 100 -18.03 -2.88 1.66
C LEU A 100 -17.29 -2.22 2.83
N GLN A 101 -16.09 -1.69 2.61
CA GLN A 101 -15.34 -0.95 3.62
C GLN A 101 -15.26 0.53 3.28
N SER A 102 -15.57 1.36 4.27
CA SER A 102 -15.34 2.80 4.20
C SER A 102 -13.85 3.10 4.29
N LYS A 103 -13.38 4.15 3.60
CA LYS A 103 -11.98 4.63 3.71
C LYS A 103 -11.54 4.93 5.15
N ASN A 104 -12.48 5.26 6.03
CA ASN A 104 -12.22 5.59 7.43
C ASN A 104 -11.81 4.38 8.27
N GLU A 105 -12.24 3.16 7.91
CA GLU A 105 -11.87 1.95 8.64
C GLU A 105 -10.46 1.45 8.33
N ARG A 106 -9.90 1.85 7.18
CA ARG A 106 -8.52 1.52 6.80
C ARG A 106 -7.48 2.24 7.69
N GLN A 107 -7.82 3.41 8.25
CA GLN A 107 -6.92 4.16 9.14
C GLN A 107 -6.92 3.64 10.59
N ALA A 108 -7.95 2.89 10.99
CA ALA A 108 -8.05 2.34 12.35
C ALA A 108 -7.17 1.10 12.58
N GLN A 109 -6.59 0.51 11.53
CA GLN A 109 -5.74 -0.69 11.64
C GLN A 109 -4.23 -0.40 11.59
N GLN A 110 -3.80 0.87 11.50
CA GLN A 110 -2.42 1.21 11.76
C GLN A 110 -2.19 1.20 13.28
N PRO A 111 -1.23 0.41 13.80
CA PRO A 111 -0.87 0.51 15.22
C PRO A 111 -0.40 1.95 15.46
N GLN A 112 -1.15 2.67 16.29
CA GLN A 112 -0.70 3.94 16.83
C GLN A 112 0.60 3.66 17.59
N GLN A 113 1.72 4.09 17.03
CA GLN A 113 2.94 4.29 17.80
C GLN A 113 2.58 5.30 18.89
N ALA A 114 2.58 4.83 20.13
CA ALA A 114 2.38 5.66 21.29
C ALA A 114 3.35 6.86 21.23
N PRO A 115 2.86 8.08 21.49
CA PRO A 115 3.77 9.22 21.63
C PRO A 115 4.68 8.93 22.83
N GLN A 116 5.98 8.86 22.59
CA GLN A 116 6.98 8.86 23.65
C GLN A 116 6.77 10.15 24.44
N GLN A 117 6.35 10.00 25.69
CA GLN A 117 6.29 11.09 26.65
C GLN A 117 7.71 11.66 26.80
N ALA A 118 7.91 12.85 26.28
CA ALA A 118 9.06 13.67 26.61
C ALA A 118 8.97 14.00 28.12
N ALA A 119 9.96 13.57 28.86
CA ALA A 119 10.13 13.92 30.27
C ALA A 119 10.24 15.44 30.44
N PRO A 120 9.60 16.02 31.45
CA PRO A 120 9.73 17.46 31.69
C PRO A 120 11.16 17.76 32.19
N GLN A 121 11.89 18.57 31.42
CA GLN A 121 13.13 19.18 31.88
C GLN A 121 12.79 20.22 32.97
N GLN A 122 13.28 19.95 34.18
CA GLN A 122 13.27 20.89 35.28
C GLN A 122 14.11 22.11 34.92
N PHE A 123 13.45 23.26 34.83
CA PHE A 123 14.11 24.56 34.86
C PHE A 123 14.69 24.77 36.24
N GLN A 124 16.00 24.66 36.40
CA GLN A 124 16.71 25.22 37.53
C GLN A 124 16.90 26.71 37.26
N GLN A 125 16.18 27.50 38.05
CA GLN A 125 16.43 28.91 38.25
C GLN A 125 17.80 29.07 38.94
N GLN A 126 18.73 29.72 38.29
CA GLN A 126 19.86 30.38 38.97
C GLN A 126 19.73 31.89 38.83
N ALA A 127 19.67 32.52 40.01
CA ALA A 127 19.56 33.92 40.21
C ALA A 127 20.85 34.67 39.80
N PRO A 128 20.76 36.00 39.55
CA PRO A 128 21.88 36.77 39.06
C PRO A 128 22.79 37.23 40.22
N GLN A 129 24.09 37.02 40.10
CA GLN A 129 25.09 37.73 40.89
C GLN A 129 25.79 38.77 40.03
N GLN A 130 25.59 40.04 40.46
CA GLN A 130 26.41 41.17 40.10
C GLN A 130 27.83 41.00 40.67
N ASN A 131 28.85 41.34 39.91
CA ASN A 131 29.96 42.16 40.35
C ASN A 131 30.85 42.59 39.17
N GLN A 132 30.82 43.81 38.96
CA GLN A 132 31.76 44.89 38.83
C GLN A 132 33.20 44.59 38.33
N ALA A 133 33.49 45.32 37.25
CA ALA A 133 34.67 46.19 37.03
C ALA A 133 36.03 45.53 36.78
N GLN A 134 36.60 45.72 35.65
CA GLN A 134 37.68 46.70 35.35
C GLN A 134 38.37 46.37 34.02
N ARG A 135 38.32 47.32 33.10
CA ARG A 135 39.38 48.00 32.35
C ARG A 135 40.65 47.19 32.03
N THR A 136 40.93 47.04 30.73
CA THR A 136 41.99 47.79 30.00
C THR A 136 42.07 47.18 28.54
N VAL A 137 41.87 48.04 27.61
CA VAL A 137 42.75 48.62 26.57
C VAL A 137 43.72 47.66 25.88
N GLY A 138 43.62 47.63 24.59
CA GLY A 138 44.74 47.19 23.77
C GLY A 138 44.43 46.55 22.41
N ILE A 139 44.17 47.39 21.44
CA ILE A 139 44.81 47.41 20.11
C ILE A 139 44.51 46.27 19.14
N ASN A 140 43.81 46.66 18.09
CA ASN A 140 43.79 46.09 16.73
C ASN A 140 45.20 46.11 16.10
N PRO A 141 45.58 45.31 15.12
CA PRO A 141 45.18 45.57 13.73
C PRO A 141 44.97 44.33 12.87
N VAL A 142 43.97 44.43 12.00
CA VAL A 142 43.98 44.39 10.54
C VAL A 142 45.08 43.53 9.90
N ILE A 143 44.71 42.57 9.08
CA ILE A 143 45.20 42.36 7.70
C ILE A 143 44.29 41.31 7.02
N THR A 144 43.59 41.70 6.00
CA THR A 144 43.21 40.98 4.78
C THR A 144 44.34 41.20 3.78
N PRO A 145 44.38 40.68 2.60
CA PRO A 145 43.57 39.63 1.93
C PRO A 145 44.45 38.66 1.11
N GLU A 146 43.78 37.99 0.18
CA GLU A 146 44.24 37.62 -1.17
C GLU A 146 44.58 36.16 -1.41
N GLN A 147 43.71 35.60 -2.23
CA GLN A 147 43.98 35.00 -3.57
C GLN A 147 44.84 33.76 -3.59
N ALA A 148 44.44 32.75 -4.21
CA ALA A 148 44.55 32.46 -5.64
C ALA A 148 44.01 31.06 -5.92
N TYR A 149 43.17 30.98 -6.89
CA TYR A 149 43.26 30.28 -8.19
C TYR A 149 44.21 29.08 -8.24
N ASP A 150 43.73 27.96 -8.68
CA ASP A 150 43.90 27.43 -10.03
C ASP A 150 43.34 26.01 -10.06
N GLN A 151 42.46 25.74 -10.94
CA GLN A 151 42.56 25.18 -12.27
C GLN A 151 43.25 23.83 -12.34
N ASN A 152 42.55 22.94 -12.84
CA ASN A 152 42.82 22.15 -14.04
C ASN A 152 42.42 20.67 -13.85
N THR A 153 41.45 20.24 -14.58
CA THR A 153 41.42 19.63 -15.89
C THR A 153 41.75 18.13 -15.93
N GLN A 154 40.76 17.45 -16.51
CA GLN A 154 40.85 16.29 -17.43
C GLN A 154 41.43 14.97 -16.89
N PHE A 155 40.69 13.94 -16.89
CA PHE A 155 40.30 13.08 -18.03
C PHE A 155 39.08 12.27 -17.64
#